data_de54885eae46e50b1ff651f20194579d
#
_entry.id   de54885eae46e50b1ff651f20194579d
#
_cell.length_a   1.000
_cell.length_b   1.000
_cell.length_c   1.000
_cell.angle_alpha   90.00
_cell.angle_beta   90.00
_cell.angle_gamma   90.00
#
_symmetry.space_group_name_H-M   'P 1'
#
loop_
_entity.id
_entity.type
_entity.pdbx_description
1 polymer ?
#
loop_
_entity_poly.entity_id
_entity_poly.type
_entity_poly.pdbx_seq_one_letter_code
_entity_poly.pdbx_strand_id
1 'polypeptide(L)'
;MNVIASAAPRSSSALFAKWLARAVSMLGALALLLNIATSPAMGVPKASAMSRAHSFRLFIESLWPQAHARGVSRKTFDMAFKGVAYDPRIVAHTENQPEFVKPIWDYLAAAVSADRVKRAQAAAQEYASWLSKAQQKFGVDASVVVGIWGLETDFGAFAGSDYVIGALASLAYVRYSGDYFRDELLAALQILEDGDITPARMKGSWAGAMGQTQFMPSSFREFAVDFDGGGRRDIWASAPDAIGSTANYLAKHGWIAGEPWGFEVVLPEGFTLTDADCSRLSPFAAFASRGVKRADGKPLPRTGEAELLITAGLHGPIFLVTANFKVIKSYNNATSYALGVALLGDRAMGGTGLQAAWPIHDRQLSAGQRREMQTRLKKMGYDVGKIDGKIGETGQAALRAYQEKTGQIPDGYPTLALLMKMRK
;
A
#
# COMPACT_ATOMS: atom_id res chain seq x y z
N MET A 1 10.86 -55.38 -2.45
CA MET A 1 11.32 -54.05 -2.93
C MET A 1 10.09 -53.16 -3.01
N ASN A 2 9.80 -52.43 -1.97
CA ASN A 2 8.66 -51.54 -1.89
C ASN A 2 9.14 -50.09 -2.05
N VAL A 3 8.69 -49.43 -3.09
CA VAL A 3 8.92 -48.01 -3.34
C VAL A 3 7.80 -47.23 -2.63
N ILE A 4 8.17 -46.46 -1.58
CA ILE A 4 7.28 -45.54 -0.89
C ILE A 4 7.32 -44.22 -1.64
N ALA A 5 6.21 -43.86 -2.26
CA ALA A 5 6.04 -42.54 -2.88
C ALA A 5 5.73 -41.50 -1.79
N SER A 6 6.62 -40.52 -1.63
CA SER A 6 6.46 -39.36 -0.77
C SER A 6 5.50 -38.36 -1.44
N ALA A 7 4.37 -38.08 -0.80
CA ALA A 7 3.45 -37.03 -1.19
C ALA A 7 3.92 -35.68 -0.60
N ALA A 8 4.26 -34.72 -1.46
CA ALA A 8 4.55 -33.34 -1.07
C ALA A 8 3.25 -32.60 -0.65
N PRO A 9 3.31 -31.72 0.35
CA PRO A 9 2.12 -30.95 0.77
C PRO A 9 1.78 -29.89 -0.27
N ARG A 10 0.53 -29.87 -0.72
CA ARG A 10 -0.02 -28.85 -1.62
C ARG A 10 -0.06 -27.50 -0.91
N SER A 11 0.56 -26.51 -1.50
CA SER A 11 0.71 -25.14 -1.00
C SER A 11 -0.63 -24.41 -0.82
N SER A 12 -0.91 -23.98 0.41
CA SER A 12 -2.00 -23.07 0.80
C SER A 12 -1.75 -21.61 0.38
N SER A 13 -0.63 -21.32 -0.28
CA SER A 13 -0.16 -19.98 -0.63
C SER A 13 -0.98 -19.26 -1.72
N ALA A 14 -1.63 -19.99 -2.61
CA ALA A 14 -2.39 -19.39 -3.72
C ALA A 14 -3.76 -18.79 -3.33
N LEU A 15 -4.35 -19.27 -2.23
CA LEU A 15 -5.60 -18.70 -1.68
C LEU A 15 -5.32 -17.44 -0.84
N PHE A 16 -4.18 -17.40 -0.16
CA PHE A 16 -3.75 -16.27 0.66
C PHE A 16 -3.39 -15.04 -0.20
N ALA A 17 -2.71 -15.23 -1.31
CA ALA A 17 -2.34 -14.14 -2.24
C ALA A 17 -3.56 -13.46 -2.89
N LYS A 18 -4.63 -14.20 -3.18
CA LYS A 18 -5.89 -13.62 -3.70
C LYS A 18 -6.68 -12.84 -2.66
N TRP A 19 -6.47 -13.13 -1.36
CA TRP A 19 -7.13 -12.46 -0.25
C TRP A 19 -6.45 -11.12 0.10
N LEU A 20 -5.12 -11.08 0.12
CA LEU A 20 -4.34 -9.86 0.37
C LEU A 20 -4.60 -8.76 -0.68
N ALA A 21 -4.74 -9.12 -1.95
CA ALA A 21 -4.98 -8.16 -3.02
C ALA A 21 -6.32 -7.38 -2.90
N ARG A 22 -7.28 -7.89 -2.13
CA ARG A 22 -8.58 -7.22 -1.91
C ARG A 22 -8.60 -6.24 -0.73
N ALA A 23 -7.76 -6.44 0.27
CA ALA A 23 -7.75 -5.63 1.50
C ALA A 23 -6.85 -4.38 1.40
N VAL A 24 -5.71 -4.48 0.72
CA VAL A 24 -4.68 -3.44 0.65
C VAL A 24 -5.07 -2.27 -0.26
N SER A 25 -5.96 -2.47 -1.23
CA SER A 25 -6.46 -1.40 -2.13
C SER A 25 -7.26 -0.29 -1.42
N MET A 26 -7.61 -0.44 -0.13
CA MET A 26 -8.44 0.50 0.62
C MET A 26 -7.68 1.48 1.53
N LEU A 27 -6.41 1.24 1.83
CA LEU A 27 -5.64 2.04 2.81
C LEU A 27 -4.83 3.20 2.22
N GLY A 28 -4.68 3.28 0.91
CA GLY A 28 -3.85 4.28 0.23
C GLY A 28 -4.35 5.73 0.20
N ALA A 29 -5.43 6.07 0.91
CA ALA A 29 -6.04 7.41 0.85
C ALA A 29 -5.94 8.25 2.14
N LEU A 30 -5.17 7.82 3.15
CA LEU A 30 -5.30 8.36 4.50
C LEU A 30 -4.42 9.57 4.82
N ALA A 31 -3.51 10.00 3.97
CA ALA A 31 -2.47 10.99 4.35
C ALA A 31 -2.74 12.46 3.99
N LEU A 32 -3.94 12.85 3.50
CA LEU A 32 -4.20 14.30 3.24
C LEU A 32 -5.70 14.61 3.24
N LEU A 33 -6.23 15.14 4.35
CA LEU A 33 -7.29 16.16 4.35
C LEU A 33 -7.65 16.58 5.78
N LEU A 34 -7.03 17.65 6.27
CA LEU A 34 -7.69 18.55 7.23
C LEU A 34 -8.41 19.63 6.41
N ASN A 35 -9.73 19.53 6.33
CA ASN A 35 -10.61 20.68 6.20
C ASN A 35 -11.98 20.29 6.75
N ILE A 36 -12.26 20.81 7.94
CA ILE A 36 -13.50 20.61 8.68
C ILE A 36 -14.52 21.62 8.17
N ALA A 37 -15.54 21.12 7.45
CA ALA A 37 -16.81 21.84 7.33
C ALA A 37 -17.81 21.16 8.27
N THR A 38 -18.20 21.85 9.33
CA THR A 38 -19.19 21.40 10.32
C THR A 38 -20.60 21.47 9.70
N SER A 39 -21.17 20.31 9.40
CA SER A 39 -22.63 20.19 9.16
C SER A 39 -23.30 19.72 10.45
N PRO A 40 -24.49 20.24 10.79
CA PRO A 40 -25.17 19.87 12.03
C PRO A 40 -25.65 18.41 11.97
N ALA A 41 -25.26 17.62 12.94
CA ALA A 41 -25.71 16.27 13.13
C ALA A 41 -27.23 16.24 13.42
N MET A 42 -28.02 15.69 12.51
CA MET A 42 -29.41 15.33 12.82
C MET A 42 -29.43 14.21 13.87
N GLY A 43 -30.01 14.49 15.02
CA GLY A 43 -30.06 13.58 16.16
C GLY A 43 -30.81 12.28 15.82
N VAL A 44 -30.11 11.17 15.92
CA VAL A 44 -30.72 9.82 15.86
C VAL A 44 -31.67 9.67 17.05
N PRO A 45 -32.90 9.16 16.88
CA PRO A 45 -33.85 8.98 17.98
C PRO A 45 -33.25 8.12 19.11
N LYS A 46 -33.37 8.56 20.38
CA LYS A 46 -32.80 7.88 21.55
C LYS A 46 -33.12 6.37 21.66
N ALA A 47 -34.31 5.95 21.25
CA ALA A 47 -34.71 4.55 21.26
C ALA A 47 -33.91 3.67 20.29
N SER A 48 -33.56 4.18 19.09
CA SER A 48 -32.72 3.44 18.12
C SER A 48 -31.25 3.37 18.55
N ALA A 49 -30.76 4.36 19.28
CA ALA A 49 -29.39 4.38 19.83
C ALA A 49 -29.23 3.37 20.96
N MET A 50 -30.20 3.24 21.87
CA MET A 50 -30.19 2.23 22.95
C MET A 50 -30.26 0.80 22.38
N SER A 51 -31.08 0.53 21.37
CA SER A 51 -31.16 -0.75 20.69
C SER A 51 -29.81 -1.11 20.03
N ARG A 52 -29.16 -0.14 19.38
CA ARG A 52 -27.85 -0.35 18.74
C ARG A 52 -26.75 -0.62 19.75
N ALA A 53 -26.70 0.12 20.85
CA ALA A 53 -25.73 -0.09 21.92
C ALA A 53 -25.86 -1.50 22.55
N HIS A 54 -27.10 -1.98 22.72
CA HIS A 54 -27.35 -3.33 23.20
C HIS A 54 -26.89 -4.39 22.18
N SER A 55 -27.27 -4.25 20.92
CA SER A 55 -26.88 -5.16 19.85
C SER A 55 -25.36 -5.20 19.65
N PHE A 56 -24.67 -4.06 19.75
CA PHE A 56 -23.20 -3.99 19.67
C PHE A 56 -22.54 -4.73 20.83
N ARG A 57 -23.08 -4.63 22.04
CA ARG A 57 -22.58 -5.36 23.20
C ARG A 57 -22.76 -6.87 23.05
N LEU A 58 -23.91 -7.32 22.56
CA LEU A 58 -24.11 -8.73 22.24
C LEU A 58 -23.14 -9.22 21.16
N PHE A 59 -22.87 -8.40 20.16
CA PHE A 59 -21.85 -8.71 19.16
C PHE A 59 -20.47 -8.89 19.79
N ILE A 60 -20.02 -7.98 20.67
CA ILE A 60 -18.75 -8.11 21.37
C ILE A 60 -18.71 -9.44 22.15
N GLU A 61 -19.73 -9.74 22.95
CA GLU A 61 -19.76 -11.00 23.72
C GLU A 61 -19.76 -12.25 22.82
N SER A 62 -20.34 -12.17 21.63
CA SER A 62 -20.34 -13.27 20.65
C SER A 62 -18.94 -13.57 20.08
N LEU A 63 -17.97 -12.67 20.24
CA LEU A 63 -16.57 -12.88 19.83
C LEU A 63 -15.77 -13.70 20.85
N TRP A 64 -16.25 -13.80 22.10
CA TRP A 64 -15.52 -14.47 23.17
C TRP A 64 -15.06 -15.89 22.84
N PRO A 65 -15.90 -16.80 22.32
CA PRO A 65 -15.44 -18.16 22.00
C PRO A 65 -14.29 -18.19 21.02
N GLN A 66 -14.28 -17.28 20.02
CA GLN A 66 -13.22 -17.18 19.01
C GLN A 66 -11.94 -16.56 19.59
N ALA A 67 -12.07 -15.53 20.46
CA ALA A 67 -10.94 -14.93 21.16
C ALA A 67 -10.29 -15.95 22.11
N HIS A 68 -11.08 -16.68 22.88
CA HIS A 68 -10.61 -17.74 23.78
C HIS A 68 -9.89 -18.87 23.02
N ALA A 69 -10.45 -19.31 21.89
CA ALA A 69 -9.82 -20.32 21.04
C ALA A 69 -8.47 -19.87 20.45
N ARG A 70 -8.23 -18.54 20.37
CA ARG A 70 -6.94 -17.94 19.95
C ARG A 70 -6.01 -17.64 21.13
N GLY A 71 -6.33 -18.09 22.35
CA GLY A 71 -5.48 -17.95 23.54
C GLY A 71 -5.71 -16.66 24.33
N VAL A 72 -6.70 -15.83 23.99
CA VAL A 72 -6.99 -14.60 24.74
C VAL A 72 -7.69 -14.97 26.07
N SER A 73 -7.17 -14.45 27.18
CA SER A 73 -7.78 -14.61 28.49
C SER A 73 -9.03 -13.72 28.66
N ARG A 74 -9.97 -14.16 29.50
CA ARG A 74 -11.16 -13.34 29.82
C ARG A 74 -10.77 -11.98 30.39
N LYS A 75 -9.71 -11.92 31.19
CA LYS A 75 -9.16 -10.68 31.75
C LYS A 75 -8.76 -9.69 30.66
N THR A 76 -8.00 -10.14 29.66
CA THR A 76 -7.58 -9.30 28.53
C THR A 76 -8.77 -8.88 27.69
N PHE A 77 -9.70 -9.80 27.42
CA PHE A 77 -10.91 -9.50 26.67
C PHE A 77 -11.74 -8.40 27.35
N ASP A 78 -12.04 -8.53 28.65
CA ASP A 78 -12.81 -7.54 29.41
C ASP A 78 -12.09 -6.20 29.50
N MET A 79 -10.76 -6.21 29.69
CA MET A 79 -9.95 -5.02 29.71
C MET A 79 -9.94 -4.29 28.35
N ALA A 80 -9.84 -5.03 27.26
CA ALA A 80 -9.83 -4.48 25.91
C ALA A 80 -11.15 -3.80 25.52
N PHE A 81 -12.28 -4.39 25.93
CA PHE A 81 -13.60 -3.85 25.60
C PHE A 81 -14.17 -2.91 26.66
N LYS A 82 -13.44 -2.63 27.75
CA LYS A 82 -13.89 -1.70 28.77
C LYS A 82 -14.16 -0.31 28.20
N GLY A 83 -15.44 0.11 28.24
CA GLY A 83 -15.86 1.42 27.72
C GLY A 83 -15.96 1.52 26.20
N VAL A 84 -15.75 0.43 25.47
CA VAL A 84 -15.89 0.43 23.99
C VAL A 84 -17.38 0.49 23.62
N ALA A 85 -17.72 1.46 22.79
CA ALA A 85 -19.02 1.64 22.20
C ALA A 85 -18.93 1.67 20.66
N TYR A 86 -20.05 1.38 19.99
CA TYR A 86 -20.14 1.54 18.55
C TYR A 86 -19.87 3.00 18.14
N ASP A 87 -18.92 3.20 17.24
CA ASP A 87 -18.58 4.52 16.73
C ASP A 87 -19.02 4.68 15.26
N PRO A 88 -20.12 5.42 15.01
CA PRO A 88 -20.59 5.65 13.65
C PRO A 88 -19.63 6.50 12.81
N ARG A 89 -18.72 7.30 13.42
CA ARG A 89 -17.73 8.10 12.70
C ARG A 89 -16.75 7.18 11.96
N ILE A 90 -16.36 6.09 12.60
CA ILE A 90 -15.49 5.07 12.01
C ILE A 90 -16.13 4.49 10.73
N VAL A 91 -17.41 4.17 10.79
CA VAL A 91 -18.14 3.60 9.64
C VAL A 91 -18.35 4.65 8.54
N ALA A 92 -18.62 5.89 8.88
CA ALA A 92 -18.78 6.98 7.90
C ALA A 92 -17.52 7.19 7.03
N HIS A 93 -16.31 6.89 7.54
CA HIS A 93 -15.09 6.91 6.72
C HIS A 93 -15.10 5.90 5.57
N THR A 94 -15.87 4.81 5.68
CA THR A 94 -15.98 3.81 4.62
C THR A 94 -16.82 4.28 3.44
N GLU A 95 -17.71 5.23 3.66
CA GLU A 95 -18.65 5.77 2.66
C GLU A 95 -18.06 6.97 1.90
N ASN A 96 -17.17 7.72 2.56
CA ASN A 96 -16.60 8.97 2.03
C ASN A 96 -15.25 8.74 1.33
N GLN A 97 -15.17 7.78 0.41
CA GLN A 97 -14.01 7.68 -0.46
C GLN A 97 -14.13 8.71 -1.60
N PRO A 98 -13.19 9.68 -1.72
CA PRO A 98 -13.30 10.69 -2.78
C PRO A 98 -13.32 10.03 -4.15
N GLU A 99 -14.34 10.34 -4.95
CA GLU A 99 -14.48 9.85 -6.35
C GLU A 99 -13.35 10.34 -7.28
N PHE A 100 -12.55 11.31 -6.82
CA PHE A 100 -11.48 11.90 -7.61
C PHE A 100 -10.18 11.10 -7.41
N VAL A 101 -9.83 10.35 -8.41
CA VAL A 101 -8.47 9.83 -8.54
C VAL A 101 -7.59 11.02 -8.95
N LYS A 102 -6.78 11.53 -8.01
CA LYS A 102 -5.79 12.56 -8.32
C LYS A 102 -4.77 12.00 -9.33
N PRO A 103 -4.29 12.83 -10.27
CA PRO A 103 -3.16 12.46 -11.11
C PRO A 103 -1.97 12.02 -10.26
N ILE A 104 -1.16 11.12 -10.79
CA ILE A 104 -0.02 10.58 -10.04
C ILE A 104 0.95 11.67 -9.58
N TRP A 105 1.15 12.71 -10.39
CA TRP A 105 2.04 13.82 -10.04
C TRP A 105 1.52 14.66 -8.88
N ASP A 106 0.20 14.85 -8.73
CA ASP A 106 -0.37 15.55 -7.57
C ASP A 106 -0.15 14.76 -6.28
N TYR A 107 -0.28 13.45 -6.35
CA TYR A 107 0.05 12.57 -5.23
C TYR A 107 1.54 12.66 -4.88
N LEU A 108 2.43 12.53 -5.88
CA LEU A 108 3.87 12.54 -5.68
C LEU A 108 4.39 13.91 -5.23
N ALA A 109 3.81 15.01 -5.71
CA ALA A 109 4.14 16.34 -5.22
C ALA A 109 3.91 16.51 -3.72
N ALA A 110 2.84 15.89 -3.19
CA ALA A 110 2.56 15.88 -1.75
C ALA A 110 3.44 14.84 -1.00
N ALA A 111 3.60 13.65 -1.58
CA ALA A 111 4.35 12.54 -0.97
C ALA A 111 5.86 12.85 -0.86
N VAL A 112 6.42 13.54 -1.85
CA VAL A 112 7.86 13.88 -1.96
C VAL A 112 8.07 15.40 -1.91
N SER A 113 7.26 16.10 -1.10
CA SER A 113 7.40 17.54 -0.90
C SER A 113 8.76 17.90 -0.28
N ALA A 114 9.27 19.11 -0.57
CA ALA A 114 10.55 19.57 -0.05
C ALA A 114 10.66 19.43 1.49
N ASP A 115 9.58 19.77 2.20
CA ASP A 115 9.55 19.65 3.67
C ASP A 115 9.61 18.19 4.14
N ARG A 116 8.89 17.26 3.47
CA ARG A 116 8.98 15.84 3.82
C ARG A 116 10.35 15.26 3.48
N VAL A 117 10.94 15.64 2.36
CA VAL A 117 12.32 15.25 2.01
C VAL A 117 13.31 15.72 3.07
N LYS A 118 13.20 16.96 3.56
CA LYS A 118 14.05 17.47 4.64
C LYS A 118 13.90 16.65 5.94
N ARG A 119 12.67 16.30 6.30
CA ARG A 119 12.42 15.42 7.46
C ARG A 119 12.95 14.01 7.23
N ALA A 120 12.83 13.48 6.01
CA ALA A 120 13.36 12.17 5.64
C ALA A 120 14.89 12.11 5.76
N GLN A 121 15.59 13.16 5.31
CA GLN A 121 17.04 13.30 5.47
C GLN A 121 17.46 13.38 6.94
N ALA A 122 16.74 14.14 7.74
CA ALA A 122 17.00 14.24 9.19
C ALA A 122 16.79 12.88 9.88
N ALA A 123 15.68 12.18 9.61
CA ALA A 123 15.40 10.85 10.15
C ALA A 123 16.43 9.81 9.68
N ALA A 124 16.82 9.84 8.40
CA ALA A 124 17.85 8.95 7.88
C ALA A 124 19.21 9.16 8.59
N GLN A 125 19.56 10.40 8.91
CA GLN A 125 20.77 10.73 9.64
C GLN A 125 20.66 10.31 11.12
N GLU A 126 19.57 10.66 11.80
CA GLU A 126 19.34 10.35 13.20
C GLU A 126 19.35 8.84 13.48
N TYR A 127 18.70 8.07 12.62
CA TYR A 127 18.56 6.61 12.75
C TYR A 127 19.53 5.81 11.89
N ALA A 128 20.62 6.42 11.38
CA ALA A 128 21.57 5.79 10.44
C ALA A 128 22.11 4.45 10.93
N SER A 129 22.44 4.33 12.23
CA SER A 129 22.93 3.07 12.81
C SER A 129 21.88 1.95 12.80
N TRP A 130 20.63 2.28 13.08
CA TRP A 130 19.51 1.32 13.07
C TRP A 130 19.13 0.91 11.65
N LEU A 131 19.11 1.85 10.73
CA LEU A 131 18.89 1.58 9.30
C LEU A 131 19.97 0.66 8.73
N SER A 132 21.25 0.91 9.06
CA SER A 132 22.37 0.05 8.67
C SER A 132 22.24 -1.36 9.26
N LYS A 133 21.91 -1.48 10.55
CA LYS A 133 21.65 -2.78 11.18
C LYS A 133 20.47 -3.52 10.52
N ALA A 134 19.39 -2.81 10.19
CA ALA A 134 18.24 -3.40 9.51
C ALA A 134 18.60 -3.89 8.11
N GLN A 135 19.35 -3.11 7.34
CA GLN A 135 19.86 -3.50 6.02
C GLN A 135 20.78 -4.73 6.11
N GLN A 136 21.69 -4.76 7.08
CA GLN A 136 22.58 -5.91 7.29
C GLN A 136 21.81 -7.19 7.68
N LYS A 137 20.78 -7.05 8.55
CA LYS A 137 20.02 -8.20 9.06
C LYS A 137 18.99 -8.72 8.04
N PHE A 138 18.32 -7.86 7.34
CA PHE A 138 17.19 -8.21 6.48
C PHE A 138 17.45 -8.06 4.98
N GLY A 139 18.58 -7.48 4.58
CA GLY A 139 18.96 -7.25 3.19
C GLY A 139 18.17 -6.14 2.50
N VAL A 140 17.31 -5.42 3.22
CA VAL A 140 16.42 -4.39 2.65
C VAL A 140 17.12 -3.04 2.64
N ASP A 141 17.02 -2.32 1.52
CA ASP A 141 17.63 -0.99 1.39
C ASP A 141 17.06 0.00 2.39
N ALA A 142 17.94 0.67 3.12
CA ALA A 142 17.58 1.69 4.11
C ALA A 142 16.71 2.81 3.52
N SER A 143 16.93 3.18 2.27
CA SER A 143 16.13 4.18 1.55
C SER A 143 14.64 3.82 1.53
N VAL A 144 14.31 2.56 1.22
CA VAL A 144 12.93 2.10 1.13
C VAL A 144 12.27 2.06 2.50
N VAL A 145 13.00 1.64 3.54
CA VAL A 145 12.51 1.66 4.92
C VAL A 145 12.17 3.09 5.37
N VAL A 146 13.05 4.06 5.09
CA VAL A 146 12.80 5.49 5.36
C VAL A 146 11.62 6.01 4.54
N GLY A 147 11.52 5.62 3.28
CA GLY A 147 10.41 6.01 2.39
C GLY A 147 9.06 5.55 2.92
N ILE A 148 8.94 4.29 3.37
CA ILE A 148 7.72 3.75 3.98
C ILE A 148 7.40 4.50 5.27
N TRP A 149 8.36 4.61 6.19
CA TRP A 149 8.18 5.29 7.47
C TRP A 149 7.71 6.74 7.29
N GLY A 150 8.28 7.44 6.31
CA GLY A 150 7.89 8.80 5.95
C GLY A 150 6.49 8.91 5.37
N LEU A 151 6.07 7.97 4.50
CA LEU A 151 4.73 8.01 3.90
C LEU A 151 3.64 7.57 4.86
N GLU A 152 3.92 6.58 5.72
CA GLU A 152 2.92 6.04 6.64
C GLU A 152 2.59 7.02 7.77
N THR A 153 3.60 7.58 8.41
CA THR A 153 3.38 8.35 9.64
C THR A 153 4.19 9.63 9.75
N ASP A 154 4.84 10.06 8.65
CA ASP A 154 5.76 11.21 8.70
C ASP A 154 6.80 11.05 9.82
N PHE A 155 7.44 9.88 9.84
CA PHE A 155 8.47 9.47 10.82
C PHE A 155 7.94 9.38 12.26
N GLY A 156 6.73 8.87 12.43
CA GLY A 156 6.07 8.69 13.72
C GLY A 156 5.25 9.88 14.20
N ALA A 157 5.27 11.02 13.48
CA ALA A 157 4.54 12.21 13.91
C ALA A 157 3.01 12.04 13.87
N PHE A 158 2.48 11.18 12.97
CA PHE A 158 1.04 10.98 12.74
C PHE A 158 0.65 9.51 12.66
N ALA A 159 0.77 8.78 13.77
CA ALA A 159 0.46 7.34 13.83
C ALA A 159 -1.04 7.02 14.03
N GLY A 160 -1.90 8.05 14.07
CA GLY A 160 -3.33 7.92 14.37
C GLY A 160 -3.64 8.02 15.86
N SER A 161 -4.91 8.30 16.17
CA SER A 161 -5.35 8.56 17.56
C SER A 161 -6.53 7.67 17.99
N ASP A 162 -7.12 6.91 17.04
CA ASP A 162 -8.26 6.05 17.35
C ASP A 162 -7.82 4.84 18.19
N TYR A 163 -8.68 4.41 19.12
CA TYR A 163 -8.45 3.16 19.82
C TYR A 163 -8.73 1.98 18.88
N VAL A 164 -7.69 1.23 18.56
CA VAL A 164 -7.71 0.19 17.52
C VAL A 164 -8.80 -0.84 17.76
N ILE A 165 -8.97 -1.32 19.00
CA ILE A 165 -10.04 -2.29 19.35
C ILE A 165 -11.42 -1.70 19.06
N GLY A 166 -11.68 -0.45 19.42
CA GLY A 166 -12.96 0.24 19.19
C GLY A 166 -13.24 0.44 17.71
N ALA A 167 -12.24 0.85 16.95
CA ALA A 167 -12.31 1.04 15.51
C ALA A 167 -12.62 -0.28 14.79
N LEU A 168 -11.82 -1.31 15.05
CA LEU A 168 -12.01 -2.64 14.46
C LEU A 168 -13.34 -3.28 14.86
N ALA A 169 -13.77 -3.13 16.12
CA ALA A 169 -15.06 -3.63 16.58
C ALA A 169 -16.23 -2.96 15.84
N SER A 170 -16.16 -1.64 15.60
CA SER A 170 -17.19 -0.91 14.85
C SER A 170 -17.28 -1.38 13.39
N LEU A 171 -16.15 -1.58 12.72
CA LEU A 171 -16.08 -2.08 11.34
C LEU A 171 -16.52 -3.54 11.24
N ALA A 172 -16.11 -4.39 12.18
CA ALA A 172 -16.53 -5.80 12.25
C ALA A 172 -18.03 -5.96 12.51
N TYR A 173 -18.60 -5.12 13.38
CA TYR A 173 -20.04 -5.12 13.69
C TYR A 173 -20.92 -4.88 12.46
N VAL A 174 -20.53 -3.94 11.60
CA VAL A 174 -21.25 -3.67 10.34
C VAL A 174 -20.83 -4.58 9.19
N ARG A 175 -19.95 -5.54 9.44
CA ARG A 175 -19.38 -6.49 8.46
C ARG A 175 -18.78 -5.80 7.24
N TYR A 176 -18.17 -4.64 7.43
CA TYR A 176 -17.40 -3.98 6.38
C TYR A 176 -16.27 -4.92 5.92
N SER A 177 -16.18 -5.19 4.62
CA SER A 177 -15.25 -6.18 4.05
C SER A 177 -15.41 -7.62 4.59
N GLY A 178 -16.64 -8.02 4.90
CA GLY A 178 -16.95 -9.39 5.37
C GLY A 178 -16.38 -9.67 6.76
N ASP A 179 -15.56 -10.72 6.88
CA ASP A 179 -14.98 -11.14 8.16
C ASP A 179 -13.58 -10.55 8.42
N TYR A 180 -13.02 -9.79 7.47
CA TYR A 180 -11.67 -9.25 7.57
C TYR A 180 -11.42 -8.47 8.87
N PHE A 181 -12.26 -7.47 9.16
CA PHE A 181 -12.08 -6.65 10.36
C PHE A 181 -12.36 -7.39 11.67
N ARG A 182 -13.16 -8.46 11.62
CA ARG A 182 -13.31 -9.37 12.76
C ARG A 182 -12.02 -10.14 13.04
N ASP A 183 -11.36 -10.64 12.00
CA ASP A 183 -10.10 -11.37 12.16
C ASP A 183 -8.98 -10.45 12.63
N GLU A 184 -8.92 -9.20 12.13
CA GLU A 184 -7.99 -8.18 12.62
C GLU A 184 -8.26 -7.81 14.09
N LEU A 185 -9.53 -7.70 14.50
CA LEU A 185 -9.89 -7.46 15.90
C LEU A 185 -9.41 -8.59 16.81
N LEU A 186 -9.59 -9.84 16.40
CA LEU A 186 -9.11 -11.00 17.16
C LEU A 186 -7.58 -11.03 17.24
N ALA A 187 -6.87 -10.64 16.17
CA ALA A 187 -5.43 -10.49 16.19
C ALA A 187 -4.98 -9.35 17.13
N ALA A 188 -5.72 -8.23 17.17
CA ALA A 188 -5.45 -7.13 18.09
C ALA A 188 -5.60 -7.53 19.56
N LEU A 189 -6.59 -8.38 19.89
CA LEU A 189 -6.75 -8.94 21.24
C LEU A 189 -5.56 -9.82 21.63
N GLN A 190 -5.00 -10.59 20.69
CA GLN A 190 -3.81 -11.41 20.95
C GLN A 190 -2.57 -10.54 21.22
N ILE A 191 -2.41 -9.40 20.54
CA ILE A 191 -1.32 -8.44 20.80
C ILE A 191 -1.39 -7.90 22.25
N LEU A 192 -2.61 -7.63 22.73
CA LEU A 192 -2.83 -7.23 24.12
C LEU A 192 -2.53 -8.37 25.10
N GLU A 193 -2.89 -9.60 24.77
CA GLU A 193 -2.59 -10.78 25.59
C GLU A 193 -1.10 -11.04 25.67
N ASP A 194 -0.37 -10.90 24.53
CA ASP A 194 1.09 -11.06 24.45
C ASP A 194 1.83 -9.96 25.26
N GLY A 195 1.15 -8.87 25.63
CA GLY A 195 1.72 -7.79 26.44
C GLY A 195 2.60 -6.80 25.68
N ASP A 196 2.60 -6.83 24.35
CA ASP A 196 3.39 -5.89 23.52
C ASP A 196 2.95 -4.43 23.73
N ILE A 197 1.65 -4.23 23.99
CA ILE A 197 1.07 -2.91 24.23
C ILE A 197 -0.09 -2.98 25.23
N THR A 198 -0.38 -1.87 25.89
CA THR A 198 -1.57 -1.74 26.76
C THR A 198 -2.75 -1.17 25.96
N PRO A 199 -4.02 -1.41 26.38
CA PRO A 199 -5.19 -0.85 25.71
C PRO A 199 -5.11 0.68 25.55
N ALA A 200 -4.67 1.39 26.57
CA ALA A 200 -4.56 2.85 26.56
C ALA A 200 -3.58 3.39 25.48
N ARG A 201 -2.55 2.61 25.17
CA ARG A 201 -1.52 2.96 24.18
C ARG A 201 -1.78 2.37 22.78
N MET A 202 -2.69 1.42 22.63
CA MET A 202 -3.00 0.77 21.36
C MET A 202 -3.80 1.70 20.44
N LYS A 203 -3.11 2.74 19.96
CA LYS A 203 -3.64 3.76 19.07
C LYS A 203 -3.23 3.50 17.64
N GLY A 204 -4.08 3.97 16.70
CA GLY A 204 -3.84 3.80 15.28
C GLY A 204 -4.83 4.60 14.43
N SER A 205 -4.98 4.19 13.17
CA SER A 205 -5.94 4.77 12.25
C SER A 205 -7.38 4.30 12.54
N TRP A 206 -8.36 4.99 11.98
CA TRP A 206 -9.76 4.58 12.01
C TRP A 206 -10.02 3.17 11.44
N ALA A 207 -9.13 2.68 10.57
CA ALA A 207 -9.22 1.35 9.97
C ALA A 207 -8.40 0.29 10.73
N GLY A 208 -7.80 0.63 11.87
CA GLY A 208 -7.07 -0.30 12.72
C GLY A 208 -5.58 -0.50 12.39
N ALA A 209 -5.02 0.30 11.47
CA ALA A 209 -3.58 0.30 11.21
C ALA A 209 -2.84 0.96 12.39
N MET A 210 -1.72 0.34 12.83
CA MET A 210 -1.11 0.61 14.13
C MET A 210 0.30 1.16 14.06
N GLY A 211 0.59 2.07 14.97
CA GLY A 211 1.95 2.55 15.25
C GLY A 211 2.62 3.24 14.06
N GLN A 212 3.94 3.36 14.12
CA GLN A 212 4.72 4.08 13.10
C GLN A 212 4.78 3.36 11.75
N THR A 213 4.56 2.04 11.74
CA THR A 213 4.54 1.20 10.53
C THR A 213 3.18 1.14 9.87
N GLN A 214 2.11 1.59 10.52
CA GLN A 214 0.73 1.40 10.10
C GLN A 214 0.40 -0.08 9.77
N PHE A 215 0.96 -1.00 10.56
CA PHE A 215 0.64 -2.43 10.43
C PHE A 215 -0.79 -2.73 10.88
N MET A 216 -1.48 -3.55 10.11
CA MET A 216 -2.67 -4.22 10.61
C MET A 216 -2.29 -5.21 11.73
N PRO A 217 -3.19 -5.54 12.68
CA PRO A 217 -2.87 -6.46 13.75
C PRO A 217 -2.31 -7.82 13.32
N SER A 218 -2.83 -8.39 12.24
CA SER A 218 -2.29 -9.64 11.67
C SER A 218 -0.86 -9.44 11.17
N SER A 219 -0.58 -8.33 10.47
CA SER A 219 0.78 -7.99 10.00
C SER A 219 1.73 -7.74 11.15
N PHE A 220 1.27 -7.09 12.23
CA PHE A 220 2.08 -6.93 13.45
C PHE A 220 2.49 -8.27 14.03
N ARG A 221 1.56 -9.20 14.17
CA ARG A 221 1.84 -10.52 14.75
C ARG A 221 2.82 -11.33 13.91
N GLU A 222 2.80 -11.18 12.60
CA GLU A 222 3.63 -11.92 11.67
C GLU A 222 5.02 -11.28 11.47
N PHE A 223 5.09 -9.94 11.42
CA PHE A 223 6.29 -9.24 10.95
C PHE A 223 6.94 -8.31 11.98
N ALA A 224 6.24 -7.88 13.04
CA ALA A 224 6.84 -7.00 14.02
C ALA A 224 7.97 -7.71 14.80
N VAL A 225 9.06 -6.98 15.04
CA VAL A 225 10.24 -7.46 15.76
C VAL A 225 10.62 -6.50 16.87
N ASP A 226 11.09 -7.04 17.98
CA ASP A 226 11.83 -6.32 19.01
C ASP A 226 13.26 -6.11 18.49
N PHE A 227 13.50 -4.97 17.86
CA PHE A 227 14.74 -4.72 17.15
C PHE A 227 15.74 -3.95 18.00
N ASP A 228 15.29 -3.17 18.97
CA ASP A 228 16.13 -2.47 19.95
C ASP A 228 16.52 -3.35 21.15
N GLY A 229 15.84 -4.51 21.33
CA GLY A 229 16.09 -5.42 22.45
C GLY A 229 15.40 -4.97 23.75
N GLY A 230 14.36 -4.13 23.64
CA GLY A 230 13.56 -3.62 24.77
C GLY A 230 12.63 -4.65 25.44
N GLY A 231 12.56 -5.89 24.91
CA GLY A 231 11.73 -6.98 25.41
C GLY A 231 10.28 -6.93 24.91
N ARG A 232 9.93 -6.05 23.97
CA ARG A 232 8.61 -5.91 23.36
C ARG A 232 8.75 -5.41 21.92
N ARG A 233 7.78 -5.73 21.07
CA ARG A 233 7.70 -5.24 19.69
C ARG A 233 6.98 -3.88 19.67
N ASP A 234 7.61 -2.79 20.15
CA ASP A 234 6.96 -1.49 20.32
C ASP A 234 7.03 -0.61 19.05
N ILE A 235 6.25 -0.92 18.05
CA ILE A 235 6.14 -0.10 16.82
C ILE A 235 5.49 1.27 17.06
N TRP A 236 4.95 1.54 18.25
CA TRP A 236 4.31 2.82 18.59
C TRP A 236 5.30 3.84 19.09
N ALA A 237 6.22 3.47 19.99
CA ALA A 237 7.14 4.38 20.64
C ALA A 237 8.61 4.14 20.26
N SER A 238 9.00 2.94 19.79
CA SER A 238 10.36 2.64 19.35
C SER A 238 10.49 2.80 17.83
N ALA A 239 11.19 3.83 17.38
CA ALA A 239 11.57 3.99 16.00
C ALA A 239 12.48 2.84 15.49
N PRO A 240 13.46 2.32 16.28
CA PRO A 240 14.18 1.12 15.91
C PRO A 240 13.30 -0.10 15.62
N ASP A 241 12.28 -0.36 16.46
CA ASP A 241 11.36 -1.47 16.23
C ASP A 241 10.52 -1.27 14.96
N ALA A 242 10.08 -0.04 14.71
CA ALA A 242 9.39 0.32 13.49
C ALA A 242 10.27 0.10 12.25
N ILE A 243 11.52 0.53 12.29
CA ILE A 243 12.54 0.31 11.22
C ILE A 243 12.75 -1.18 10.99
N GLY A 244 13.04 -1.93 12.07
CA GLY A 244 13.29 -3.37 12.00
C GLY A 244 12.07 -4.15 11.50
N SER A 245 10.87 -3.81 11.97
CA SER A 245 9.61 -4.44 11.56
C SER A 245 9.28 -4.17 10.09
N THR A 246 9.47 -2.94 9.62
CA THR A 246 9.30 -2.58 8.20
C THR A 246 10.27 -3.37 7.32
N ALA A 247 11.55 -3.44 7.70
CA ALA A 247 12.54 -4.21 6.96
C ALA A 247 12.22 -5.72 6.97
N ASN A 248 11.82 -6.28 8.11
CA ASN A 248 11.40 -7.68 8.20
C ASN A 248 10.19 -7.98 7.31
N TYR A 249 9.18 -7.08 7.28
CA TYR A 249 8.03 -7.20 6.39
C TYR A 249 8.47 -7.33 4.93
N LEU A 250 9.30 -6.43 4.44
CA LEU A 250 9.77 -6.44 3.05
C LEU A 250 10.61 -7.68 2.73
N ALA A 251 11.51 -8.08 3.63
CA ALA A 251 12.30 -9.30 3.49
C ALA A 251 11.43 -10.56 3.38
N LYS A 252 10.39 -10.67 4.22
CA LYS A 252 9.43 -11.78 4.18
C LYS A 252 8.54 -11.78 2.95
N HIS A 253 8.36 -10.62 2.30
CA HIS A 253 7.65 -10.50 1.03
C HIS A 253 8.55 -10.65 -0.20
N GLY A 254 9.79 -11.09 -0.01
CA GLY A 254 10.67 -11.48 -1.11
C GLY A 254 11.58 -10.36 -1.61
N TRP A 255 11.95 -9.40 -0.74
CA TRP A 255 12.98 -8.41 -1.08
C TRP A 255 14.28 -9.08 -1.49
N ILE A 256 14.81 -8.70 -2.64
CA ILE A 256 16.08 -9.19 -3.18
C ILE A 256 17.17 -8.22 -2.78
N ALA A 257 18.07 -8.67 -1.89
CA ALA A 257 19.16 -7.84 -1.39
C ALA A 257 20.11 -7.42 -2.52
N GLY A 258 20.47 -6.14 -2.52
CA GLY A 258 21.38 -5.57 -3.53
C GLY A 258 20.72 -5.26 -4.89
N GLU A 259 19.46 -5.65 -5.11
CA GLU A 259 18.69 -5.23 -6.26
C GLU A 259 17.96 -3.92 -5.95
N PRO A 260 18.12 -2.84 -6.76
CA PRO A 260 17.38 -1.58 -6.53
C PRO A 260 15.88 -1.79 -6.77
N TRP A 261 15.03 -0.89 -6.25
CA TRP A 261 13.61 -0.89 -6.61
C TRP A 261 13.37 -0.58 -8.10
N GLY A 262 14.28 0.21 -8.67
CA GLY A 262 14.23 0.72 -10.04
C GLY A 262 14.93 2.07 -10.15
N PHE A 263 14.75 2.74 -11.27
CA PHE A 263 15.27 4.08 -11.53
C PHE A 263 14.60 4.69 -12.77
N GLU A 264 14.64 6.03 -12.85
CA GLU A 264 14.18 6.77 -14.03
C GLU A 264 15.07 6.48 -15.24
N VAL A 265 14.45 6.35 -16.41
CA VAL A 265 15.14 6.08 -17.68
C VAL A 265 14.68 7.01 -18.79
N VAL A 266 15.55 7.15 -19.79
CA VAL A 266 15.28 7.83 -21.06
C VAL A 266 15.24 6.78 -22.16
N LEU A 267 14.14 6.75 -22.90
CA LEU A 267 14.01 5.94 -24.11
C LEU A 267 14.65 6.69 -25.28
N PRO A 268 15.37 6.00 -26.18
CA PRO A 268 15.93 6.65 -27.38
C PRO A 268 14.80 7.06 -28.34
N GLU A 269 15.09 8.02 -29.19
CA GLU A 269 14.19 8.37 -30.30
C GLU A 269 13.88 7.14 -31.17
N GLY A 270 12.62 6.96 -31.54
CA GLY A 270 12.16 5.81 -32.31
C GLY A 270 12.10 4.49 -31.52
N PHE A 271 12.16 4.53 -30.19
CA PHE A 271 12.00 3.31 -29.38
C PHE A 271 10.67 2.62 -29.66
N THR A 272 10.76 1.39 -30.14
CA THR A 272 9.58 0.55 -30.38
C THR A 272 9.13 -0.07 -29.04
N LEU A 273 8.11 0.54 -28.42
CA LEU A 273 7.51 0.04 -27.20
C LEU A 273 6.57 -1.14 -27.50
N THR A 274 6.64 -2.18 -26.70
CA THR A 274 5.73 -3.34 -26.75
C THR A 274 5.03 -3.53 -25.40
N ASP A 275 3.88 -4.22 -25.39
CA ASP A 275 3.22 -4.55 -24.11
C ASP A 275 4.14 -5.39 -23.21
N ALA A 276 4.96 -6.27 -23.76
CA ALA A 276 5.91 -7.08 -23.02
C ALA A 276 6.92 -6.25 -22.21
N ASP A 277 7.30 -5.07 -22.69
CA ASP A 277 8.22 -4.17 -21.99
C ASP A 277 7.63 -3.66 -20.66
N CYS A 278 6.30 -3.56 -20.57
CA CYS A 278 5.56 -3.03 -19.43
C CYS A 278 4.87 -4.10 -18.57
N SER A 279 4.91 -5.36 -18.97
CA SER A 279 4.13 -6.43 -18.32
C SER A 279 4.98 -7.62 -17.89
N ARG A 280 6.26 -7.64 -18.25
CA ARG A 280 7.17 -8.75 -17.98
C ARG A 280 8.58 -8.26 -17.69
N LEU A 281 9.18 -8.80 -16.64
CA LEU A 281 10.59 -8.58 -16.35
C LEU A 281 11.44 -9.11 -17.51
N SER A 282 12.41 -8.30 -17.93
CA SER A 282 13.40 -8.61 -18.96
C SER A 282 14.78 -8.17 -18.48
N PRO A 283 15.87 -8.84 -18.90
CA PRO A 283 17.21 -8.47 -18.49
C PRO A 283 17.53 -7.00 -18.80
N PHE A 284 18.24 -6.32 -17.90
CA PHE A 284 18.70 -4.94 -18.15
C PHE A 284 19.50 -4.83 -19.46
N ALA A 285 20.26 -5.87 -19.82
CA ALA A 285 21.02 -5.93 -21.06
C ALA A 285 20.11 -5.82 -22.31
N ALA A 286 18.89 -6.34 -22.26
CA ALA A 286 17.93 -6.23 -23.36
C ALA A 286 17.45 -4.78 -23.55
N PHE A 287 17.26 -4.02 -22.49
CA PHE A 287 16.96 -2.60 -22.55
C PHE A 287 18.17 -1.79 -23.01
N ALA A 288 19.36 -2.10 -22.49
CA ALA A 288 20.61 -1.44 -22.89
C ALA A 288 20.90 -1.61 -24.39
N SER A 289 20.71 -2.81 -24.96
CA SER A 289 20.93 -3.08 -26.38
C SER A 289 19.95 -2.31 -27.30
N ARG A 290 18.80 -1.91 -26.76
CA ARG A 290 17.80 -1.07 -27.44
C ARG A 290 18.00 0.42 -27.18
N GLY A 291 19.13 0.81 -26.53
CA GLY A 291 19.50 2.20 -26.30
C GLY A 291 18.85 2.89 -25.10
N VAL A 292 18.16 2.16 -24.23
CA VAL A 292 17.60 2.70 -22.98
C VAL A 292 18.76 3.10 -22.05
N LYS A 293 18.66 4.29 -21.46
CA LYS A 293 19.68 4.84 -20.56
C LYS A 293 19.04 5.31 -19.26
N ARG A 294 19.78 5.24 -18.17
CA ARG A 294 19.33 5.87 -16.92
C ARG A 294 19.36 7.39 -17.07
N ALA A 295 18.33 8.06 -16.54
CA ALA A 295 18.21 9.51 -16.57
C ALA A 295 19.31 10.21 -15.77
N ASP A 296 19.85 9.55 -14.71
CA ASP A 296 20.96 10.07 -13.90
C ASP A 296 22.35 9.89 -14.55
N GLY A 297 22.41 9.39 -15.78
CA GLY A 297 23.65 9.18 -16.54
C GLY A 297 24.50 7.99 -16.12
N LYS A 298 24.12 7.27 -15.06
CA LYS A 298 24.81 6.03 -14.65
C LYS A 298 24.53 4.90 -15.63
N PRO A 299 25.40 3.89 -15.73
CA PRO A 299 25.11 2.70 -16.54
C PRO A 299 23.93 1.91 -15.96
N LEU A 300 23.20 1.19 -16.83
CA LEU A 300 22.27 0.16 -16.39
C LEU A 300 23.02 -0.96 -15.66
N PRO A 301 22.40 -1.64 -14.66
CA PRO A 301 23.00 -2.79 -14.00
C PRO A 301 23.35 -3.88 -15.02
N ARG A 302 24.46 -4.60 -14.77
CA ARG A 302 24.91 -5.68 -15.66
C ARG A 302 24.06 -6.95 -15.51
N THR A 303 23.45 -7.14 -14.35
CA THR A 303 22.64 -8.31 -13.99
C THR A 303 21.31 -7.86 -13.43
N GLY A 304 20.33 -8.76 -13.39
CA GLY A 304 18.97 -8.48 -12.93
C GLY A 304 18.03 -8.17 -14.07
N GLU A 305 16.76 -8.04 -13.73
CA GLU A 305 15.66 -7.86 -14.66
C GLU A 305 14.76 -6.71 -14.22
N ALA A 306 14.10 -6.09 -15.20
CA ALA A 306 13.17 -4.99 -14.96
C ALA A 306 12.04 -5.01 -15.99
N GLU A 307 11.01 -4.24 -15.71
CA GLU A 307 9.95 -3.89 -16.66
C GLU A 307 9.80 -2.37 -16.72
N LEU A 308 9.31 -1.85 -17.86
CA LEU A 308 9.02 -0.43 -17.98
C LEU A 308 7.73 -0.09 -17.20
N LEU A 309 7.83 0.94 -16.37
CA LEU A 309 6.69 1.54 -15.70
C LEU A 309 6.43 2.92 -16.31
N ILE A 310 5.30 3.04 -17.03
CA ILE A 310 4.85 4.25 -17.69
C ILE A 310 3.55 4.69 -17.02
N THR A 311 3.59 5.78 -16.25
CA THR A 311 2.46 6.21 -15.43
C THR A 311 1.74 7.45 -15.95
N ALA A 312 2.37 8.19 -16.85
CA ALA A 312 1.87 9.45 -17.39
C ALA A 312 2.10 9.57 -18.91
N GLY A 313 2.06 8.43 -19.63
CA GLY A 313 2.43 8.40 -21.06
C GLY A 313 3.92 8.60 -21.29
N LEU A 314 4.32 8.65 -22.57
CA LEU A 314 5.72 8.79 -22.94
C LEU A 314 6.28 10.22 -22.74
N HIS A 315 5.42 11.18 -22.40
CA HIS A 315 5.81 12.57 -22.13
C HIS A 315 6.14 12.84 -20.65
N GLY A 316 5.90 11.87 -19.79
CA GLY A 316 6.24 11.93 -18.36
C GLY A 316 7.47 11.11 -18.01
N PRO A 317 7.85 11.06 -16.73
CA PRO A 317 8.89 10.18 -16.24
C PRO A 317 8.59 8.72 -16.52
N ILE A 318 9.58 8.00 -17.02
CA ILE A 318 9.53 6.57 -17.32
C ILE A 318 10.54 5.87 -16.42
N PHE A 319 10.16 4.70 -15.88
CA PHE A 319 11.01 3.96 -14.98
C PHE A 319 11.28 2.56 -15.51
N LEU A 320 12.46 2.02 -15.22
CA LEU A 320 12.69 0.58 -15.14
C LEU A 320 12.53 0.19 -13.69
N VAL A 321 11.59 -0.70 -13.41
CA VAL A 321 11.30 -1.20 -12.07
C VAL A 321 11.59 -2.70 -11.98
N THR A 322 12.16 -3.13 -10.85
CA THR A 322 12.57 -4.51 -10.61
C THR A 322 11.51 -5.28 -9.82
N ALA A 323 11.81 -6.53 -9.46
CA ALA A 323 10.98 -7.31 -8.55
C ALA A 323 10.79 -6.61 -7.21
N ASN A 324 11.77 -5.86 -6.71
CA ASN A 324 11.68 -5.12 -5.45
C ASN A 324 10.60 -4.03 -5.45
N PHE A 325 10.27 -3.45 -6.60
CA PHE A 325 9.14 -2.53 -6.70
C PHE A 325 7.80 -3.22 -6.39
N LYS A 326 7.64 -4.48 -6.80
CA LYS A 326 6.47 -5.30 -6.46
C LYS A 326 6.44 -5.64 -4.97
N VAL A 327 7.60 -5.78 -4.33
CA VAL A 327 7.69 -5.95 -2.87
C VAL A 327 7.24 -4.69 -2.14
N ILE A 328 7.61 -3.48 -2.60
CA ILE A 328 7.06 -2.24 -2.03
C ILE A 328 5.53 -2.21 -2.18
N LYS A 329 4.99 -2.66 -3.32
CA LYS A 329 3.55 -2.76 -3.55
C LYS A 329 2.84 -3.77 -2.65
N SER A 330 3.53 -4.70 -2.01
CA SER A 330 2.93 -5.58 -1.00
C SER A 330 2.50 -4.81 0.26
N TYR A 331 3.18 -3.71 0.56
CA TYR A 331 2.82 -2.82 1.67
C TYR A 331 1.54 -2.03 1.36
N ASN A 332 1.46 -1.49 0.14
CA ASN A 332 0.28 -0.84 -0.41
C ASN A 332 0.29 -0.97 -1.94
N ASN A 333 -0.73 -1.61 -2.49
CA ASN A 333 -0.77 -1.99 -3.92
C ASN A 333 -0.93 -0.82 -4.91
N ALA A 334 -0.97 0.44 -4.44
CA ALA A 334 -1.04 1.59 -5.32
C ALA A 334 0.34 1.92 -5.92
N THR A 335 0.43 1.99 -7.24
CA THR A 335 1.67 2.37 -7.95
C THR A 335 2.17 3.76 -7.53
N SER A 336 1.26 4.71 -7.30
CA SER A 336 1.60 6.04 -6.78
C SER A 336 2.24 6.00 -5.40
N TYR A 337 1.75 5.13 -4.51
CA TYR A 337 2.35 4.89 -3.20
C TYR A 337 3.76 4.32 -3.33
N ALA A 338 3.92 3.25 -4.10
CA ALA A 338 5.22 2.60 -4.27
C ALA A 338 6.27 3.54 -4.87
N LEU A 339 5.90 4.35 -5.87
CA LEU A 339 6.76 5.42 -6.39
C LEU A 339 7.04 6.50 -5.35
N GLY A 340 6.04 6.89 -4.55
CA GLY A 340 6.22 7.84 -3.46
C GLY A 340 7.24 7.37 -2.43
N VAL A 341 7.14 6.11 -1.98
CA VAL A 341 8.10 5.46 -1.09
C VAL A 341 9.50 5.48 -1.69
N ALA A 342 9.63 4.99 -2.92
CA ALA A 342 10.89 4.85 -3.62
C ALA A 342 11.59 6.22 -3.82
N LEU A 343 10.87 7.19 -4.35
CA LEU A 343 11.40 8.53 -4.62
C LEU A 343 11.71 9.31 -3.33
N LEU A 344 10.87 9.18 -2.28
CA LEU A 344 11.17 9.80 -0.98
C LEU A 344 12.42 9.18 -0.37
N GLY A 345 12.54 7.85 -0.42
CA GLY A 345 13.71 7.13 0.05
C GLY A 345 15.00 7.53 -0.67
N ASP A 346 14.97 7.60 -2.01
CA ASP A 346 16.11 8.05 -2.80
C ASP A 346 16.52 9.49 -2.44
N ARG A 347 15.54 10.39 -2.28
CA ARG A 347 15.80 11.78 -1.85
C ARG A 347 16.34 11.87 -0.44
N ALA A 348 15.90 10.99 0.47
CA ALA A 348 16.42 10.91 1.83
C ALA A 348 17.91 10.54 1.86
N MET A 349 18.36 9.71 0.91
CA MET A 349 19.76 9.28 0.76
C MET A 349 20.58 10.17 -0.18
N GLY A 350 20.12 11.39 -0.48
CA GLY A 350 20.86 12.37 -1.27
C GLY A 350 20.64 12.30 -2.78
N GLY A 351 19.69 11.52 -3.26
CA GLY A 351 19.32 11.47 -4.68
C GLY A 351 18.81 12.82 -5.21
N THR A 352 19.05 13.12 -6.49
CA THR A 352 18.74 14.42 -7.10
C THR A 352 17.28 14.64 -7.45
N GLY A 353 16.45 13.59 -7.46
CA GLY A 353 15.06 13.62 -7.93
C GLY A 353 14.94 13.33 -9.41
N LEU A 354 13.70 13.41 -9.92
CA LEU A 354 13.40 13.11 -11.32
C LEU A 354 14.01 14.16 -12.25
N GLN A 355 14.43 13.71 -13.43
CA GLN A 355 14.96 14.56 -14.50
C GLN A 355 13.85 14.96 -15.48
N ALA A 356 12.92 14.06 -15.79
CA ALA A 356 11.79 14.37 -16.64
C ALA A 356 10.68 15.11 -15.86
N ALA A 357 10.05 16.06 -16.52
CA ALA A 357 8.89 16.77 -15.97
C ALA A 357 7.61 15.96 -16.10
N TRP A 358 6.71 16.11 -15.15
CA TRP A 358 5.37 15.56 -15.27
C TRP A 358 4.52 16.35 -16.25
N PRO A 359 3.62 15.72 -17.04
CA PRO A 359 2.74 16.41 -17.97
C PRO A 359 1.54 17.04 -17.22
N ILE A 360 1.83 18.02 -16.37
CA ILE A 360 0.85 18.63 -15.46
C ILE A 360 -0.29 19.38 -16.18
N HIS A 361 -0.10 19.68 -17.46
CA HIS A 361 -1.09 20.35 -18.30
C HIS A 361 -1.99 19.35 -19.05
N ASP A 362 -1.71 18.05 -19.00
CA ASP A 362 -2.53 17.04 -19.65
C ASP A 362 -3.93 16.97 -19.02
N ARG A 363 -4.94 17.10 -19.87
CA ARG A 363 -6.33 17.02 -19.44
C ARG A 363 -6.66 15.60 -18.97
N GLN A 364 -6.88 15.46 -17.69
CA GLN A 364 -7.27 14.18 -17.09
C GLN A 364 -8.72 13.81 -17.44
N LEU A 365 -8.96 12.53 -17.69
CA LEU A 365 -10.31 12.01 -17.85
C LEU A 365 -11.09 12.11 -16.54
N SER A 366 -12.36 12.48 -16.60
CA SER A 366 -13.27 12.37 -15.47
C SER A 366 -13.52 10.90 -15.10
N ALA A 367 -14.00 10.62 -13.88
CA ALA A 367 -14.36 9.28 -13.46
C ALA A 367 -15.40 8.63 -14.41
N GLY A 368 -16.37 9.42 -14.92
CA GLY A 368 -17.33 8.98 -15.91
C GLY A 368 -16.68 8.58 -17.24
N GLN A 369 -15.74 9.38 -17.74
CA GLN A 369 -15.00 9.09 -18.97
C GLN A 369 -14.10 7.83 -18.81
N ARG A 370 -13.49 7.64 -17.64
CA ARG A 370 -12.71 6.41 -17.38
C ARG A 370 -13.63 5.19 -17.31
N ARG A 371 -14.79 5.27 -16.66
CA ARG A 371 -15.80 4.18 -16.68
C ARG A 371 -16.28 3.87 -18.09
N GLU A 372 -16.52 4.90 -18.90
CA GLU A 372 -16.88 4.71 -20.32
C GLU A 372 -15.77 3.95 -21.07
N MET A 373 -14.51 4.37 -20.89
CA MET A 373 -13.36 3.72 -21.51
C MET A 373 -13.25 2.25 -21.11
N GLN A 374 -13.35 1.94 -19.82
CA GLN A 374 -13.39 0.55 -19.33
C GLN A 374 -14.55 -0.25 -19.93
N THR A 375 -15.74 0.36 -20.01
CA THR A 375 -16.92 -0.30 -20.60
C THR A 375 -16.72 -0.63 -22.08
N ARG A 376 -16.13 0.30 -22.86
CA ARG A 376 -15.85 0.10 -24.28
C ARG A 376 -14.80 -0.99 -24.48
N LEU A 377 -13.69 -0.96 -23.75
CA LEU A 377 -12.66 -2.00 -23.79
C LEU A 377 -13.24 -3.38 -23.46
N LYS A 378 -14.07 -3.48 -22.41
CA LYS A 378 -14.73 -4.73 -22.05
C LYS A 378 -15.66 -5.24 -23.15
N LYS A 379 -16.42 -4.37 -23.83
CA LYS A 379 -17.26 -4.73 -25.00
C LYS A 379 -16.43 -5.22 -26.17
N MET A 380 -15.20 -4.75 -26.32
CA MET A 380 -14.26 -5.20 -27.36
C MET A 380 -13.51 -6.49 -26.96
N GLY A 381 -13.82 -7.08 -25.80
CA GLY A 381 -13.24 -8.36 -25.34
C GLY A 381 -11.98 -8.23 -24.48
N TYR A 382 -11.56 -7.02 -24.09
CA TYR A 382 -10.41 -6.84 -23.23
C TYR A 382 -10.80 -6.99 -21.74
N ASP A 383 -9.93 -7.61 -20.94
CA ASP A 383 -10.09 -7.64 -19.48
C ASP A 383 -9.70 -6.29 -18.89
N VAL A 384 -10.65 -5.60 -18.30
CA VAL A 384 -10.45 -4.30 -17.61
C VAL A 384 -10.58 -4.40 -16.09
N GLY A 385 -10.80 -5.60 -15.58
CA GLY A 385 -11.16 -5.81 -14.18
C GLY A 385 -12.53 -5.19 -13.86
N LYS A 386 -12.59 -4.45 -12.74
CA LYS A 386 -13.81 -3.77 -12.29
C LYS A 386 -13.99 -2.45 -13.03
N ILE A 387 -15.22 -2.18 -13.47
CA ILE A 387 -15.59 -0.89 -14.08
C ILE A 387 -15.95 0.11 -12.96
N ASP A 388 -14.96 0.76 -12.41
CA ASP A 388 -15.09 1.68 -11.28
C ASP A 388 -14.53 3.09 -11.56
N GLY A 389 -14.00 3.31 -12.77
CA GLY A 389 -13.35 4.55 -13.16
C GLY A 389 -11.90 4.68 -12.65
N LYS A 390 -11.33 3.58 -12.09
CA LYS A 390 -9.92 3.50 -11.72
C LYS A 390 -9.21 2.61 -12.74
N ILE A 391 -8.35 3.19 -13.55
CA ILE A 391 -7.56 2.44 -14.54
C ILE A 391 -6.24 2.04 -13.88
N GLY A 392 -6.26 0.89 -13.21
CA GLY A 392 -5.08 0.25 -12.62
C GLY A 392 -4.37 -0.65 -13.63
N GLU A 393 -3.49 -1.53 -13.16
CA GLU A 393 -2.64 -2.40 -14.01
C GLU A 393 -3.42 -3.19 -15.07
N THR A 394 -4.52 -3.85 -14.68
CA THR A 394 -5.38 -4.59 -15.61
C THR A 394 -5.98 -3.68 -16.69
N GLY A 395 -6.46 -2.49 -16.29
CA GLY A 395 -6.99 -1.51 -17.22
C GLY A 395 -5.93 -0.92 -18.15
N GLN A 396 -4.72 -0.69 -17.66
CA GLN A 396 -3.58 -0.24 -18.46
C GLN A 396 -3.12 -1.33 -19.46
N ALA A 397 -3.09 -2.60 -19.04
CA ALA A 397 -2.81 -3.71 -19.94
C ALA A 397 -3.85 -3.81 -21.08
N ALA A 398 -5.14 -3.65 -20.74
CA ALA A 398 -6.21 -3.59 -21.74
C ALA A 398 -6.03 -2.42 -22.72
N LEU A 399 -5.62 -1.25 -22.22
CA LEU A 399 -5.32 -0.09 -23.06
C LEU A 399 -4.14 -0.34 -23.99
N ARG A 400 -3.02 -0.89 -23.49
CA ARG A 400 -1.86 -1.24 -24.31
C ARG A 400 -2.24 -2.21 -25.42
N ALA A 401 -2.96 -3.27 -25.08
CA ALA A 401 -3.42 -4.24 -26.09
C ALA A 401 -4.35 -3.62 -27.16
N TYR A 402 -5.22 -2.69 -26.75
CA TYR A 402 -6.04 -1.93 -27.69
C TYR A 402 -5.20 -0.99 -28.56
N GLN A 403 -4.28 -0.25 -27.98
CA GLN A 403 -3.37 0.66 -28.69
C GLN A 403 -2.52 -0.09 -29.71
N GLU A 404 -1.92 -1.22 -29.32
CA GLU A 404 -1.13 -2.06 -30.22
C GLU A 404 -1.96 -2.57 -31.39
N LYS A 405 -3.16 -3.13 -31.14
CA LYS A 405 -4.09 -3.61 -32.16
C LYS A 405 -4.51 -2.51 -33.14
N THR A 406 -4.55 -1.26 -32.70
CA THR A 406 -4.98 -0.12 -33.51
C THR A 406 -3.81 0.71 -34.06
N GLY A 407 -2.58 0.17 -34.01
CA GLY A 407 -1.37 0.81 -34.54
C GLY A 407 -0.94 2.08 -33.81
N GLN A 408 -1.28 2.17 -32.51
CA GLN A 408 -0.84 3.25 -31.64
C GLN A 408 0.29 2.76 -30.72
N ILE A 409 1.06 3.69 -30.15
CA ILE A 409 2.09 3.33 -29.17
C ILE A 409 1.43 2.79 -27.92
N PRO A 410 1.74 1.55 -27.47
CA PRO A 410 1.08 0.90 -26.36
C PRO A 410 1.61 1.36 -24.99
N ASP A 411 1.44 2.65 -24.69
CA ASP A 411 1.86 3.24 -23.40
C ASP A 411 0.88 3.02 -22.24
N GLY A 412 -0.33 2.56 -22.55
CA GLY A 412 -1.37 2.30 -21.57
C GLY A 412 -1.96 3.57 -20.92
N TYR A 413 -1.63 4.76 -21.43
CA TYR A 413 -2.06 6.02 -20.86
C TYR A 413 -3.45 6.43 -21.36
N PRO A 414 -4.44 6.64 -20.46
CA PRO A 414 -5.82 6.92 -20.84
C PRO A 414 -6.01 8.40 -21.20
N THR A 415 -6.00 8.73 -22.49
CA THR A 415 -6.21 10.09 -22.99
C THR A 415 -7.62 10.31 -23.51
N LEU A 416 -8.06 11.60 -23.56
CA LEU A 416 -9.32 11.95 -24.21
C LEU A 416 -9.32 11.61 -25.71
N ALA A 417 -8.19 11.80 -26.38
CA ALA A 417 -8.04 11.46 -27.78
C ALA A 417 -8.28 9.96 -28.03
N LEU A 418 -7.75 9.10 -27.15
CA LEU A 418 -7.96 7.66 -27.19
C LEU A 418 -9.44 7.29 -26.98
N LEU A 419 -10.10 7.91 -25.99
CA LEU A 419 -11.53 7.70 -25.77
C LEU A 419 -12.38 8.12 -26.98
N MET A 420 -12.04 9.24 -27.61
CA MET A 420 -12.75 9.71 -28.82
C MET A 420 -12.60 8.76 -30.01
N LYS A 421 -11.42 8.11 -30.16
CA LYS A 421 -11.23 7.04 -31.16
C LYS A 421 -12.11 5.83 -30.84
N MET A 422 -12.23 5.43 -29.59
CA MET A 422 -13.07 4.30 -29.16
C MET A 422 -14.57 4.57 -29.36
N ARG A 423 -15.00 5.83 -29.50
CA ARG A 423 -16.40 6.21 -29.74
C ARG A 423 -16.82 6.03 -31.18
N LYS A 424 -15.86 6.10 -32.10
CA LYS A 424 -16.08 5.86 -33.55
C LYS A 424 -16.20 4.37 -33.85
#